data_beecd7c38a253a281d739e2c63671a59
#
_entry.id   beecd7c38a253a281d739e2c63671a59
#
_cell.length_a   1.000
_cell.length_b   1.000
_cell.length_c   1.000
_cell.angle_alpha   90.00
_cell.angle_beta   90.00
_cell.angle_gamma   90.00
#
_symmetry.space_group_name_H-M   'P 1'
#
loop_
_entity.id
_entity.type
_entity.pdbx_description
1 polymer ?
#
loop_
_entity_poly.entity_id
_entity_poly.type
_entity_poly.pdbx_seq_one_letter_code
_entity_poly.pdbx_strand_id
1 'polypeptide(L)'
;METHLLPKPGSRERAPDGLHAVVAGGGLAGLAAACVLAERGVRVTVIEKESYLGGRAGAWTEQLESGESFEMERGFHAFFRQYYNLRKLLQRIDPELSMLTPLEDYPILGPGGRTETFSGLPLKAPWNVIALTKRTPTMGLRDLIKVNGLAALEMLRYDDARCYERFDDMTAREYLDSLRFPPDAKRMLFDVFSHSFFNPEEEMSAGELLMMFHFYFVGNPEGLIFDVVKQPFSRSVFEPLARYLEERGATIKRSCPVESVERLDDGYRIHTGSESLEADFVTLALTVPALQKLLAQSPSLDDPSWRKRTDSLGLTLPFAVWRLWMDGPLEQGRAPFAGTTGVGLLDNISLYHLFEDESRDWAARTGGSVVELHAYGVPLEVTEEELRKDLLAGLHEFYPETRELQTLEERWLMRRDCPAFHRGSDAPRPGVRTPYEGLTLAGDFCKLPMPSALMERAATSGMLAANIMLARHDVKPEPLYSIKRRGMFAPWRKRKAQAELEVHALTHQATGTAPSPIQS
;
A
#
# COMPACT_ATOMS: atom_id res chain seq x y z
N MET A 1 -1.04 19.20 1.71
CA MET A 1 -2.01 18.46 0.87
C MET A 1 -2.25 19.24 -0.41
N GLU A 2 -2.19 18.57 -1.55
CA GLU A 2 -2.57 19.11 -2.88
C GLU A 2 -3.84 18.42 -3.35
N THR A 3 -4.72 19.15 -4.01
CA THR A 3 -5.99 18.61 -4.56
C THR A 3 -5.86 18.46 -6.06
N HIS A 4 -6.23 17.29 -6.56
CA HIS A 4 -6.19 16.96 -7.98
C HIS A 4 -7.60 16.70 -8.49
N LEU A 5 -7.97 17.43 -9.54
CA LEU A 5 -9.22 17.24 -10.26
C LEU A 5 -8.91 16.82 -11.70
N LEU A 6 -9.83 16.12 -12.31
CA LEU A 6 -9.74 15.89 -13.76
C LEU A 6 -9.77 17.22 -14.51
N PRO A 7 -9.08 17.34 -15.66
CA PRO A 7 -8.93 18.60 -16.40
C PRO A 7 -10.27 19.27 -16.79
N LYS A 8 -11.33 18.48 -16.92
CA LYS A 8 -12.70 18.95 -17.17
C LYS A 8 -13.60 18.35 -16.08
N PRO A 9 -13.84 19.05 -14.98
CA PRO A 9 -14.80 18.60 -13.99
C PRO A 9 -16.20 18.55 -14.62
N GLY A 10 -16.91 17.44 -14.42
CA GLY A 10 -18.29 17.28 -14.87
C GLY A 10 -19.23 18.29 -14.20
N SER A 11 -20.36 18.54 -14.84
CA SER A 11 -21.38 19.46 -14.35
C SER A 11 -22.50 18.76 -13.56
N ARG A 12 -22.75 17.49 -13.82
CA ARG A 12 -23.82 16.69 -13.23
C ARG A 12 -23.43 16.13 -11.87
N GLU A 13 -24.34 16.13 -10.92
CA GLU A 13 -24.15 15.49 -9.61
C GLU A 13 -24.30 13.96 -9.70
N ARG A 14 -25.13 13.46 -10.60
CA ARG A 14 -25.45 12.04 -10.77
C ARG A 14 -25.29 11.59 -12.22
N ALA A 15 -24.93 10.34 -12.35
CA ALA A 15 -24.89 9.64 -13.63
C ALA A 15 -26.30 9.47 -14.24
N PRO A 16 -26.43 9.32 -15.55
CA PRO A 16 -27.67 8.91 -16.18
C PRO A 16 -28.16 7.59 -15.59
N ASP A 17 -29.50 7.45 -15.53
CA ASP A 17 -30.12 6.19 -15.06
C ASP A 17 -29.77 5.02 -15.98
N GLY A 18 -29.73 3.83 -15.39
CA GLY A 18 -29.51 2.59 -16.12
C GLY A 18 -28.06 2.16 -16.24
N LEU A 19 -27.08 3.03 -16.02
CA LEU A 19 -25.67 2.65 -16.09
C LEU A 19 -25.32 1.60 -15.04
N HIS A 20 -24.58 0.58 -15.48
CA HIS A 20 -24.11 -0.51 -14.64
C HIS A 20 -22.59 -0.63 -14.70
N ALA A 21 -21.95 -0.68 -13.54
CA ALA A 21 -20.53 -0.94 -13.37
C ALA A 21 -20.30 -2.25 -12.63
N VAL A 22 -19.40 -3.07 -13.16
CA VAL A 22 -18.89 -4.25 -12.45
C VAL A 22 -17.46 -3.95 -11.98
N VAL A 23 -17.22 -4.19 -10.69
CA VAL A 23 -15.90 -4.09 -10.04
C VAL A 23 -15.42 -5.49 -9.71
N ALA A 24 -14.41 -5.96 -10.43
CA ALA A 24 -13.77 -7.25 -10.18
C ALA A 24 -12.67 -7.11 -9.13
N GLY A 25 -12.94 -7.59 -7.91
CA GLY A 25 -12.09 -7.52 -6.73
C GLY A 25 -12.64 -6.61 -5.64
N GLY A 26 -12.89 -7.18 -4.46
CA GLY A 26 -13.39 -6.52 -3.26
C GLY A 26 -12.28 -6.00 -2.31
N GLY A 27 -11.08 -5.71 -2.84
CA GLY A 27 -10.00 -5.06 -2.10
C GLY A 27 -10.21 -3.54 -1.98
N LEU A 28 -9.30 -2.84 -1.29
CA LEU A 28 -9.37 -1.38 -1.08
C LEU A 28 -9.58 -0.59 -2.38
N ALA A 29 -8.88 -0.96 -3.45
CA ALA A 29 -9.01 -0.28 -4.75
C ALA A 29 -10.41 -0.46 -5.35
N GLY A 30 -10.94 -1.69 -5.33
CA GLY A 30 -12.27 -1.98 -5.85
C GLY A 30 -13.38 -1.32 -5.02
N LEU A 31 -13.29 -1.40 -3.69
CA LEU A 31 -14.27 -0.76 -2.81
C LEU A 31 -14.25 0.77 -2.94
N ALA A 32 -13.06 1.38 -3.11
CA ALA A 32 -12.95 2.81 -3.36
C ALA A 32 -13.62 3.23 -4.69
N ALA A 33 -13.43 2.44 -5.76
CA ALA A 33 -14.12 2.69 -7.03
C ALA A 33 -15.64 2.52 -6.88
N ALA A 34 -16.07 1.43 -6.23
CA ALA A 34 -17.48 1.13 -6.01
C ALA A 34 -18.20 2.23 -5.22
N CYS A 35 -17.59 2.73 -4.13
CA CYS A 35 -18.17 3.83 -3.34
C CYS A 35 -18.40 5.08 -4.18
N VAL A 36 -17.39 5.52 -4.92
CA VAL A 36 -17.49 6.71 -5.76
C VAL A 36 -18.57 6.56 -6.85
N LEU A 37 -18.65 5.41 -7.50
CA LEU A 37 -19.67 5.14 -8.53
C LEU A 37 -21.08 5.08 -7.95
N ALA A 38 -21.28 4.35 -6.86
CA ALA A 38 -22.59 4.21 -6.21
C ALA A 38 -23.12 5.55 -5.68
N GLU A 39 -22.26 6.38 -5.10
CA GLU A 39 -22.60 7.73 -4.64
C GLU A 39 -23.11 8.63 -5.78
N ARG A 40 -22.65 8.40 -7.01
CA ARG A 40 -23.07 9.15 -8.22
C ARG A 40 -24.25 8.49 -8.95
N GLY A 41 -24.86 7.45 -8.35
CA GLY A 41 -26.07 6.82 -8.88
C GLY A 41 -25.84 5.77 -9.95
N VAL A 42 -24.60 5.31 -10.16
CA VAL A 42 -24.31 4.15 -11.00
C VAL A 42 -24.72 2.89 -10.24
N ARG A 43 -25.42 1.96 -10.88
CA ARG A 43 -25.64 0.62 -10.33
C ARG A 43 -24.30 -0.11 -10.29
N VAL A 44 -23.91 -0.61 -9.13
CA VAL A 44 -22.60 -1.26 -8.93
C VAL A 44 -22.77 -2.71 -8.52
N THR A 45 -22.01 -3.60 -9.15
CA THR A 45 -21.82 -4.98 -8.69
C THR A 45 -20.33 -5.20 -8.39
N VAL A 46 -20.01 -5.48 -7.12
CA VAL A 46 -18.66 -5.89 -6.70
C VAL A 46 -18.61 -7.42 -6.69
N ILE A 47 -17.58 -7.99 -7.33
CA ILE A 47 -17.36 -9.43 -7.39
C ILE A 47 -16.05 -9.75 -6.69
N GLU A 48 -16.09 -10.59 -5.64
CA GLU A 48 -14.94 -11.02 -4.86
C GLU A 48 -14.85 -12.55 -4.82
N LYS A 49 -13.66 -13.10 -5.08
CA LYS A 49 -13.42 -14.54 -5.09
C LYS A 49 -13.42 -15.16 -3.69
N GLU A 50 -13.02 -14.39 -2.68
CA GLU A 50 -12.98 -14.84 -1.30
C GLU A 50 -14.36 -14.66 -0.63
N SER A 51 -14.57 -15.35 0.49
CA SER A 51 -15.76 -15.17 1.33
C SER A 51 -15.75 -13.85 2.11
N TYR A 52 -14.63 -13.15 2.13
CA TYR A 52 -14.40 -11.89 2.84
C TYR A 52 -13.92 -10.79 1.88
N LEU A 53 -14.05 -9.54 2.30
CA LEU A 53 -13.58 -8.36 1.58
C LEU A 53 -12.23 -7.87 2.11
N GLY A 54 -11.62 -6.94 1.37
CA GLY A 54 -10.38 -6.28 1.77
C GLY A 54 -9.15 -6.73 0.99
N GLY A 55 -9.23 -7.87 0.31
CA GLY A 55 -8.11 -8.40 -0.48
C GLY A 55 -6.86 -8.61 0.38
N ARG A 56 -5.75 -7.90 0.07
CA ARG A 56 -4.51 -8.01 0.84
C ARG A 56 -4.54 -7.33 2.22
N ALA A 57 -5.51 -6.46 2.48
CA ALA A 57 -5.79 -5.92 3.82
C ALA A 57 -7.01 -6.59 4.47
N GLY A 58 -7.49 -7.71 3.90
CA GLY A 58 -8.66 -8.42 4.39
C GLY A 58 -8.42 -9.19 5.69
N ALA A 59 -9.51 -9.45 6.40
CA ALA A 59 -9.55 -10.29 7.58
C ALA A 59 -10.64 -11.36 7.42
N TRP A 60 -10.43 -12.52 8.03
CA TRP A 60 -11.36 -13.65 7.98
C TRP A 60 -11.41 -14.39 9.31
N THR A 61 -12.56 -14.98 9.62
CA THR A 61 -12.76 -15.69 10.86
C THR A 61 -12.12 -17.08 10.82
N GLU A 62 -11.35 -17.40 11.85
CA GLU A 62 -10.80 -18.73 12.14
C GLU A 62 -11.19 -19.16 13.55
N GLN A 63 -10.83 -20.39 13.92
CA GLN A 63 -11.05 -20.93 15.28
C GLN A 63 -9.71 -21.36 15.88
N LEU A 64 -9.51 -21.02 17.14
CA LEU A 64 -8.45 -21.57 17.97
C LEU A 64 -8.77 -23.03 18.32
N GLU A 65 -7.78 -23.81 18.76
CA GLU A 65 -8.01 -25.19 19.23
C GLU A 65 -8.98 -25.24 20.42
N SER A 66 -9.04 -24.17 21.20
CA SER A 66 -10.03 -23.99 22.25
C SER A 66 -11.49 -23.92 21.76
N GLY A 67 -11.71 -23.77 20.45
CA GLY A 67 -13.01 -23.53 19.82
C GLY A 67 -13.43 -22.06 19.81
N GLU A 68 -12.64 -21.16 20.37
CA GLU A 68 -12.89 -19.71 20.32
C GLU A 68 -12.61 -19.17 18.91
N SER A 69 -13.52 -18.34 18.38
CA SER A 69 -13.33 -17.67 17.10
C SER A 69 -12.50 -16.42 17.24
N PHE A 70 -11.64 -16.15 16.28
CA PHE A 70 -10.89 -14.92 16.15
C PHE A 70 -10.78 -14.50 14.68
N GLU A 71 -10.44 -13.23 14.46
CA GLU A 71 -10.21 -12.70 13.12
C GLU A 71 -8.71 -12.77 12.77
N MET A 72 -8.36 -13.59 11.78
CA MET A 72 -7.02 -13.60 11.20
C MET A 72 -6.91 -12.54 10.12
N GLU A 73 -5.77 -11.87 10.09
CA GLU A 73 -5.44 -10.82 9.13
C GLU A 73 -4.18 -11.19 8.35
N ARG A 74 -3.89 -10.45 7.29
CA ARG A 74 -2.66 -10.64 6.51
C ARG A 74 -1.47 -9.87 7.10
N GLY A 75 -1.55 -9.58 8.39
CA GLY A 75 -0.55 -8.91 9.17
C GLY A 75 -0.85 -7.44 9.44
N PHE A 76 0.04 -6.82 10.17
CA PHE A 76 -0.05 -5.44 10.61
C PHE A 76 -0.13 -4.45 9.44
N HIS A 77 -1.05 -3.49 9.53
CA HIS A 77 -1.22 -2.42 8.56
C HIS A 77 -1.22 -1.05 9.24
N ALA A 78 -0.30 -0.19 8.83
CA ALA A 78 -0.19 1.18 9.33
C ALA A 78 -1.04 2.16 8.49
N PHE A 79 -1.92 2.91 9.13
CA PHE A 79 -2.72 3.96 8.51
C PHE A 79 -2.05 5.32 8.69
N PHE A 80 -1.11 5.63 7.81
CA PHE A 80 -0.40 6.90 7.87
C PHE A 80 -1.33 8.09 7.67
N ARG A 81 -1.03 9.21 8.31
CA ARG A 81 -1.90 10.40 8.27
C ARG A 81 -1.93 11.06 6.89
N GLN A 82 -0.89 10.89 6.08
CA GLN A 82 -0.85 11.33 4.67
C GLN A 82 -1.59 10.41 3.70
N TYR A 83 -2.22 9.34 4.15
CA TYR A 83 -3.13 8.53 3.34
C TYR A 83 -4.48 9.25 3.17
N TYR A 84 -4.46 10.37 2.48
CA TYR A 84 -5.61 11.29 2.43
C TYR A 84 -6.83 10.68 1.76
N ASN A 85 -6.66 9.96 0.63
CA ASN A 85 -7.76 9.34 -0.09
C ASN A 85 -8.30 8.10 0.64
N LEU A 86 -7.42 7.28 1.21
CA LEU A 86 -7.83 6.17 2.07
C LEU A 86 -8.62 6.69 3.28
N ARG A 87 -8.13 7.72 3.96
CA ARG A 87 -8.85 8.32 5.10
C ARG A 87 -10.19 8.90 4.68
N LYS A 88 -10.30 9.50 3.48
CA LYS A 88 -11.57 9.92 2.89
C LYS A 88 -12.51 8.75 2.61
N LEU A 89 -11.99 7.60 2.18
CA LEU A 89 -12.79 6.39 2.04
C LEU A 89 -13.34 5.94 3.41
N LEU A 90 -12.49 5.88 4.44
CA LEU A 90 -12.88 5.48 5.78
C LEU A 90 -13.87 6.45 6.43
N GLN A 91 -13.76 7.75 6.16
CA GLN A 91 -14.70 8.77 6.66
C GLN A 91 -16.15 8.59 6.16
N ARG A 92 -16.38 7.77 5.15
CA ARG A 92 -17.73 7.40 4.69
C ARG A 92 -18.46 6.50 5.70
N ILE A 93 -17.73 5.76 6.50
CA ILE A 93 -18.26 4.81 7.47
C ILE A 93 -18.04 5.26 8.92
N ASP A 94 -17.03 6.08 9.15
CA ASP A 94 -16.70 6.69 10.45
C ASP A 94 -16.12 8.09 10.22
N PRO A 95 -16.96 9.14 10.19
CA PRO A 95 -16.54 10.51 9.89
C PRO A 95 -15.41 11.03 10.76
N GLU A 96 -15.37 10.63 12.04
CA GLU A 96 -14.35 11.05 13.02
C GLU A 96 -13.12 10.13 13.03
N LEU A 97 -13.13 9.02 12.26
CA LEU A 97 -12.10 7.99 12.28
C LEU A 97 -11.83 7.43 13.69
N SER A 98 -12.88 7.31 14.49
CA SER A 98 -12.82 6.82 15.88
C SER A 98 -12.39 5.35 15.97
N MET A 99 -12.49 4.60 14.86
CA MET A 99 -11.97 3.24 14.70
C MET A 99 -10.44 3.16 14.78
N LEU A 100 -9.74 4.29 14.59
CA LEU A 100 -8.29 4.36 14.58
C LEU A 100 -7.73 4.83 15.93
N THR A 101 -6.57 4.29 16.31
CA THR A 101 -5.77 4.74 17.46
C THR A 101 -4.38 5.13 16.99
N PRO A 102 -3.86 6.32 17.37
CA PRO A 102 -2.52 6.71 16.98
C PRO A 102 -1.46 5.86 17.69
N LEU A 103 -0.46 5.41 16.97
CA LEU A 103 0.82 4.96 17.50
C LEU A 103 1.81 6.12 17.39
N GLU A 104 2.07 6.76 18.52
CA GLU A 104 2.90 7.96 18.58
C GLU A 104 4.40 7.65 18.47
N ASP A 105 4.77 6.42 18.86
CA ASP A 105 6.14 5.91 18.75
C ASP A 105 6.16 4.45 18.31
N TYR A 106 7.14 4.14 17.48
CA TYR A 106 7.45 2.78 17.04
C TYR A 106 8.97 2.66 16.93
N PRO A 107 9.62 2.08 17.96
CA PRO A 107 11.07 1.96 17.97
C PRO A 107 11.55 1.02 16.86
N ILE A 108 12.79 1.26 16.40
CA ILE A 108 13.55 0.32 15.60
C ILE A 108 14.57 -0.33 16.51
N LEU A 109 14.50 -1.64 16.64
CA LEU A 109 15.38 -2.44 17.47
C LEU A 109 16.51 -3.02 16.61
N GLY A 110 17.73 -2.84 17.04
CA GLY A 110 18.93 -3.38 16.40
C GLY A 110 19.77 -4.23 17.35
N PRO A 111 20.78 -4.96 16.82
CA PRO A 111 21.61 -5.85 17.62
C PRO A 111 22.30 -5.15 18.79
N GLY A 112 22.46 -5.85 19.91
CA GLY A 112 23.14 -5.35 21.12
C GLY A 112 22.38 -4.28 21.86
N GLY A 113 21.03 -4.28 21.81
CA GLY A 113 20.17 -3.36 22.54
C GLY A 113 20.09 -1.95 21.94
N ARG A 114 20.54 -1.76 20.71
CA ARG A 114 20.41 -0.48 20.00
C ARG A 114 18.95 -0.22 19.69
N THR A 115 18.51 1.00 19.95
CA THR A 115 17.13 1.41 19.69
C THR A 115 17.14 2.81 19.10
N GLU A 116 16.39 2.99 18.01
CA GLU A 116 16.05 4.31 17.47
C GLU A 116 14.56 4.57 17.64
N THR A 117 14.19 5.82 17.86
CA THR A 117 12.79 6.23 18.03
C THR A 117 12.49 7.44 17.16
N PHE A 118 11.28 7.47 16.61
CA PHE A 118 10.75 8.61 15.87
C PHE A 118 9.95 9.57 16.75
N SER A 119 9.74 9.23 18.03
CA SER A 119 9.02 10.06 18.98
C SER A 119 9.65 11.45 19.11
N GLY A 120 8.81 12.48 19.09
CA GLY A 120 9.23 13.87 19.25
C GLY A 120 10.13 14.41 18.15
N LEU A 121 10.19 13.78 16.97
CA LEU A 121 10.81 14.39 15.80
C LEU A 121 9.95 15.55 15.28
N PRO A 122 10.58 16.62 14.77
CA PRO A 122 9.85 17.66 14.05
C PRO A 122 9.05 17.07 12.88
N LEU A 123 7.81 17.51 12.70
CA LEU A 123 6.96 17.00 11.61
C LEU A 123 7.40 17.44 10.22
N LYS A 124 8.11 18.57 10.11
CA LYS A 124 8.42 19.20 8.82
C LYS A 124 9.88 19.04 8.42
N ALA A 125 10.11 18.73 7.15
CA ALA A 125 11.42 18.80 6.53
C ALA A 125 11.91 20.27 6.43
N PRO A 126 13.23 20.53 6.54
CA PRO A 126 14.32 19.57 6.72
C PRO A 126 14.58 19.21 8.18
N TRP A 127 13.82 19.80 9.13
CA TRP A 127 14.09 19.69 10.56
C TRP A 127 13.95 18.27 11.09
N ASN A 128 13.00 17.47 10.53
CA ASN A 128 12.85 16.06 10.85
C ASN A 128 14.10 15.25 10.47
N VAL A 129 14.63 15.46 9.26
CA VAL A 129 15.84 14.79 8.78
C VAL A 129 17.06 15.18 9.62
N ILE A 130 17.22 16.48 9.90
CA ILE A 130 18.32 16.99 10.74
C ILE A 130 18.23 16.43 12.15
N ALA A 131 17.03 16.40 12.74
CA ALA A 131 16.84 15.87 14.09
C ALA A 131 17.12 14.37 14.16
N LEU A 132 16.63 13.60 13.18
CA LEU A 132 16.90 12.16 13.07
C LEU A 132 18.41 11.90 12.96
N THR A 133 19.10 12.58 12.03
CA THR A 133 20.55 12.46 11.84
C THR A 133 21.37 12.82 13.10
N LYS A 134 20.89 13.76 13.91
CA LYS A 134 21.56 14.13 15.19
C LYS A 134 21.27 13.16 16.33
N ARG A 135 20.12 12.49 16.32
CA ARG A 135 19.70 11.57 17.40
C ARG A 135 20.21 10.14 17.17
N THR A 136 20.44 9.76 15.91
CA THR A 136 20.84 8.39 15.61
C THR A 136 22.15 8.02 16.32
N PRO A 137 22.17 6.93 17.09
CA PRO A 137 23.39 6.49 17.79
C PRO A 137 24.41 5.87 16.82
N THR A 138 24.01 5.61 15.59
CA THR A 138 24.80 4.90 14.58
C THR A 138 25.64 5.82 13.69
N MET A 139 25.55 7.16 13.87
CA MET A 139 26.27 8.13 13.04
C MET A 139 26.92 9.22 13.88
N GLY A 140 28.26 9.27 13.87
CA GLY A 140 29.06 10.30 14.53
C GLY A 140 29.35 11.50 13.63
N LEU A 141 29.86 12.60 14.23
CA LEU A 141 30.25 13.81 13.49
C LEU A 141 31.28 13.53 12.38
N ARG A 142 32.19 12.57 12.59
CA ARG A 142 33.20 12.18 11.59
C ARG A 142 32.56 11.44 10.40
N ASP A 143 31.46 10.80 10.59
CA ASP A 143 30.75 10.08 9.52
C ASP A 143 29.97 11.05 8.63
N LEU A 144 29.45 12.14 9.19
CA LEU A 144 28.80 13.21 8.42
C LEU A 144 29.73 13.83 7.35
N ILE A 145 31.04 13.86 7.60
CA ILE A 145 32.02 14.36 6.62
C ILE A 145 32.17 13.42 5.42
N LYS A 146 31.90 12.11 5.62
CA LYS A 146 31.99 11.10 4.56
C LYS A 146 30.73 11.01 3.71
N VAL A 147 29.59 11.47 4.25
CA VAL A 147 28.31 11.44 3.54
C VAL A 147 28.39 12.26 2.27
N ASN A 148 27.95 11.70 1.16
CA ASN A 148 27.84 12.40 -0.11
C ASN A 148 26.65 13.38 -0.07
N GLY A 149 26.92 14.62 0.32
CA GLY A 149 25.89 15.65 0.47
C GLY A 149 25.12 15.97 -0.82
N LEU A 150 25.76 15.80 -2.00
CA LEU A 150 25.07 16.01 -3.29
C LEU A 150 24.03 14.91 -3.55
N ALA A 151 24.39 13.66 -3.30
CA ALA A 151 23.44 12.55 -3.42
C ALA A 151 22.31 12.69 -2.39
N ALA A 152 22.62 13.03 -1.13
CA ALA A 152 21.60 13.26 -0.10
C ALA A 152 20.68 14.46 -0.44
N LEU A 153 21.17 15.47 -1.12
CA LEU A 153 20.36 16.60 -1.57
C LEU A 153 19.29 16.20 -2.59
N GLU A 154 19.52 15.16 -3.40
CA GLU A 154 18.52 14.67 -4.36
C GLU A 154 17.24 14.16 -3.66
N MET A 155 17.35 13.61 -2.45
CA MET A 155 16.19 13.22 -1.63
C MET A 155 15.29 14.43 -1.30
N LEU A 156 15.88 15.62 -1.15
CA LEU A 156 15.17 16.88 -0.88
C LEU A 156 14.76 17.61 -2.16
N ARG A 157 15.32 17.22 -3.30
CA ARG A 157 15.04 17.78 -4.63
C ARG A 157 13.99 17.01 -5.41
N TYR A 158 13.30 16.08 -4.77
CA TYR A 158 12.27 15.26 -5.43
C TYR A 158 11.39 16.10 -6.36
N ASP A 159 11.17 15.60 -7.55
CA ASP A 159 10.27 16.17 -8.56
C ASP A 159 9.54 15.00 -9.24
N ASP A 160 8.27 14.82 -8.92
CA ASP A 160 7.42 13.72 -9.35
C ASP A 160 7.49 13.46 -10.87
N ALA A 161 7.53 14.51 -11.67
CA ALA A 161 7.59 14.41 -13.14
C ALA A 161 8.94 13.93 -13.68
N ARG A 162 10.02 13.93 -12.88
CA ARG A 162 11.38 13.60 -13.33
C ARG A 162 12.09 12.56 -12.47
N CYS A 163 11.51 12.18 -11.35
CA CYS A 163 12.18 11.27 -10.41
C CYS A 163 12.52 9.94 -11.11
N TYR A 164 11.52 9.33 -11.72
CA TYR A 164 11.72 8.06 -12.40
C TYR A 164 12.57 8.18 -13.67
N GLU A 165 12.40 9.24 -14.48
CA GLU A 165 13.25 9.51 -15.64
C GLU A 165 14.76 9.52 -15.28
N ARG A 166 15.08 9.98 -14.07
CA ARG A 166 16.47 10.11 -13.61
C ARG A 166 17.01 8.92 -12.84
N PHE A 167 16.15 8.19 -12.16
CA PHE A 167 16.55 7.21 -11.15
C PHE A 167 15.94 5.82 -11.32
N ASP A 168 15.07 5.59 -12.32
CA ASP A 168 14.46 4.28 -12.52
C ASP A 168 15.43 3.23 -13.06
N ASP A 169 16.49 3.67 -13.77
CA ASP A 169 17.52 2.79 -14.35
C ASP A 169 18.61 2.35 -13.34
N MET A 170 18.50 2.74 -12.07
CA MET A 170 19.38 2.28 -11.00
C MET A 170 18.59 1.64 -9.86
N THR A 171 19.24 0.75 -9.11
CA THR A 171 18.63 0.14 -7.95
C THR A 171 18.65 1.05 -6.72
N ALA A 172 17.76 0.80 -5.77
CA ALA A 172 17.78 1.48 -4.48
C ALA A 172 19.12 1.27 -3.76
N ARG A 173 19.70 0.06 -3.84
CA ARG A 173 21.01 -0.28 -3.29
C ARG A 173 22.12 0.62 -3.89
N GLU A 174 22.20 0.72 -5.21
CA GLU A 174 23.18 1.57 -5.91
C GLU A 174 23.06 3.03 -5.47
N TYR A 175 21.83 3.54 -5.32
CA TYR A 175 21.59 4.89 -4.83
C TYR A 175 22.00 5.06 -3.36
N LEU A 176 21.60 4.16 -2.46
CA LEU A 176 21.93 4.20 -1.05
C LEU A 176 23.46 4.09 -0.81
N ASP A 177 24.15 3.26 -1.58
CA ASP A 177 25.61 3.15 -1.51
C ASP A 177 26.29 4.45 -1.95
N SER A 178 25.70 5.18 -2.93
CA SER A 178 26.19 6.50 -3.36
C SER A 178 26.14 7.56 -2.25
N LEU A 179 25.26 7.39 -1.25
CA LEU A 179 25.14 8.29 -0.10
C LEU A 179 26.33 8.18 0.86
N ARG A 180 27.05 7.05 0.86
CA ARG A 180 28.19 6.76 1.73
C ARG A 180 27.88 6.87 3.23
N PHE A 181 26.68 6.44 3.64
CA PHE A 181 26.37 6.28 5.06
C PHE A 181 27.19 5.14 5.68
N PRO A 182 27.53 5.24 6.98
CA PRO A 182 28.04 4.08 7.71
C PRO A 182 27.07 2.89 7.62
N PRO A 183 27.57 1.63 7.54
CA PRO A 183 26.71 0.47 7.38
C PRO A 183 25.60 0.35 8.44
N ASP A 184 25.92 0.65 9.70
CA ASP A 184 24.92 0.59 10.79
C ASP A 184 23.85 1.68 10.62
N ALA A 185 24.25 2.90 10.24
CA ALA A 185 23.30 3.98 9.96
C ALA A 185 22.42 3.66 8.74
N LYS A 186 23.00 3.04 7.69
CA LYS A 186 22.25 2.59 6.53
C LYS A 186 21.18 1.58 6.95
N ARG A 187 21.55 0.54 7.71
CA ARG A 187 20.61 -0.46 8.21
C ARG A 187 19.47 0.16 9.01
N MET A 188 19.78 0.94 10.03
CA MET A 188 18.77 1.52 10.93
C MET A 188 17.83 2.52 10.22
N LEU A 189 18.33 3.29 9.25
CA LEU A 189 17.57 4.35 8.61
C LEU A 189 16.83 3.91 7.33
N PHE A 190 17.34 2.92 6.62
CA PHE A 190 16.84 2.58 5.29
C PHE A 190 16.35 1.14 5.15
N ASP A 191 17.01 0.14 5.76
CA ASP A 191 16.62 -1.26 5.59
C ASP A 191 15.19 -1.50 6.09
N VAL A 192 14.84 -0.97 7.27
CA VAL A 192 13.48 -1.09 7.84
C VAL A 192 12.43 -0.52 6.89
N PHE A 193 12.77 0.56 6.15
CA PHE A 193 11.83 1.15 5.19
C PHE A 193 11.72 0.34 3.90
N SER A 194 12.85 -0.07 3.33
CA SER A 194 12.83 -0.86 2.09
C SER A 194 12.15 -2.22 2.32
N HIS A 195 12.44 -2.88 3.43
CA HIS A 195 11.78 -4.13 3.80
C HIS A 195 10.27 -3.94 4.05
N SER A 196 9.86 -2.89 4.77
CA SER A 196 8.44 -2.59 5.00
C SER A 196 7.64 -2.34 3.71
N PHE A 197 8.30 -2.11 2.58
CA PHE A 197 7.68 -2.00 1.26
C PHE A 197 7.72 -3.30 0.45
N PHE A 198 8.16 -4.40 1.04
CA PHE A 198 8.27 -5.72 0.42
C PHE A 198 9.20 -5.76 -0.80
N ASN A 199 9.97 -4.71 -1.06
CA ASN A 199 10.85 -4.59 -2.22
C ASN A 199 12.31 -4.50 -1.74
N PRO A 200 13.11 -5.57 -1.87
CA PRO A 200 14.52 -5.55 -1.52
C PRO A 200 15.26 -4.42 -2.26
N GLU A 201 16.17 -3.75 -1.58
CA GLU A 201 16.88 -2.60 -2.15
C GLU A 201 17.76 -2.96 -3.36
N GLU A 202 18.14 -4.24 -3.50
CA GLU A 202 18.89 -4.78 -4.63
C GLU A 202 18.09 -4.80 -5.92
N GLU A 203 16.77 -4.91 -5.83
CA GLU A 203 15.87 -5.05 -6.97
C GLU A 203 15.03 -3.80 -7.20
N MET A 204 14.68 -3.09 -6.12
CA MET A 204 13.80 -1.93 -6.17
C MET A 204 14.44 -0.77 -6.97
N SER A 205 13.63 -0.09 -7.78
CA SER A 205 14.01 1.15 -8.44
C SER A 205 14.38 2.24 -7.43
N ALA A 206 15.49 2.94 -7.65
CA ALA A 206 15.84 4.14 -6.86
C ALA A 206 14.80 5.26 -7.03
N GLY A 207 14.12 5.32 -8.19
CA GLY A 207 13.00 6.24 -8.41
C GLY A 207 11.85 5.96 -7.44
N GLU A 208 11.48 4.68 -7.23
CA GLU A 208 10.46 4.29 -6.26
C GLU A 208 10.91 4.56 -4.82
N LEU A 209 12.15 4.23 -4.46
CA LEU A 209 12.72 4.56 -3.15
C LEU A 209 12.62 6.07 -2.85
N LEU A 210 13.03 6.92 -3.79
CA LEU A 210 12.98 8.37 -3.63
C LEU A 210 11.55 8.91 -3.54
N MET A 211 10.62 8.33 -4.32
CA MET A 211 9.20 8.66 -4.21
C MET A 211 8.67 8.28 -2.83
N MET A 212 8.96 7.08 -2.33
CA MET A 212 8.54 6.64 -1.01
C MET A 212 9.16 7.48 0.10
N PHE A 213 10.46 7.79 0.02
CA PHE A 213 11.12 8.67 0.97
C PHE A 213 10.47 10.06 0.99
N HIS A 214 10.17 10.61 -0.19
CA HIS A 214 9.45 11.87 -0.27
C HIS A 214 8.05 11.75 0.33
N PHE A 215 7.32 10.67 0.03
CA PHE A 215 5.95 10.46 0.50
C PHE A 215 5.87 10.35 2.03
N TYR A 216 6.79 9.61 2.65
CA TYR A 216 6.73 9.36 4.09
C TYR A 216 7.48 10.41 4.93
N PHE A 217 8.58 10.95 4.45
CA PHE A 217 9.48 11.76 5.29
C PHE A 217 9.46 13.25 4.99
N VAL A 218 9.53 13.67 3.73
CA VAL A 218 9.84 15.06 3.41
C VAL A 218 8.73 15.84 2.71
N GLY A 219 7.83 15.16 2.03
CA GLY A 219 6.79 15.77 1.19
C GLY A 219 5.49 16.09 1.91
N ASN A 220 5.30 15.59 3.12
CA ASN A 220 4.08 15.74 3.89
C ASN A 220 4.28 16.55 5.18
N PRO A 221 3.25 17.21 5.72
CA PRO A 221 3.32 17.91 7.00
C PRO A 221 2.92 17.04 8.21
N GLU A 222 2.49 15.78 7.97
CA GLU A 222 1.90 14.90 8.97
C GLU A 222 2.95 14.15 9.79
N GLY A 223 4.20 14.09 9.28
CA GLY A 223 5.30 13.35 9.90
C GLY A 223 5.18 11.83 9.68
N LEU A 224 5.88 11.08 10.53
CA LEU A 224 5.97 9.62 10.49
C LEU A 224 4.95 8.94 11.41
N ILE A 225 3.90 9.63 11.81
CA ILE A 225 2.87 9.10 12.69
C ILE A 225 1.87 8.31 11.87
N PHE A 226 1.53 7.13 12.34
CA PHE A 226 0.46 6.33 11.80
C PHE A 226 -0.53 5.90 12.88
N ASP A 227 -1.70 5.52 12.43
CA ASP A 227 -2.75 4.99 13.29
C ASP A 227 -2.92 3.49 13.00
N VAL A 228 -3.48 2.76 13.96
CA VAL A 228 -3.89 1.34 13.81
C VAL A 228 -5.37 1.21 14.12
N VAL A 229 -6.00 0.16 13.61
CA VAL A 229 -7.40 -0.14 13.95
C VAL A 229 -7.51 -0.71 15.36
N LYS A 230 -8.62 -0.37 16.05
CA LYS A 230 -8.95 -0.91 17.39
C LYS A 230 -9.56 -2.30 17.34
N GLN A 231 -10.20 -2.63 16.24
CA GLN A 231 -10.85 -3.93 16.01
C GLN A 231 -10.35 -4.52 14.69
N PRO A 232 -10.50 -5.82 14.46
CA PRO A 232 -10.13 -6.46 13.21
C PRO A 232 -10.67 -5.75 11.97
N PHE A 233 -9.92 -5.76 10.88
CA PHE A 233 -10.26 -5.04 9.65
C PHE A 233 -11.63 -5.42 9.07
N SER A 234 -12.05 -6.69 9.21
CA SER A 234 -13.38 -7.13 8.82
C SER A 234 -14.46 -6.26 9.49
N ARG A 235 -14.36 -6.07 10.81
CA ARG A 235 -15.37 -5.38 11.63
C ARG A 235 -15.24 -3.86 11.56
N SER A 236 -14.01 -3.33 11.52
CA SER A 236 -13.79 -1.87 11.51
C SER A 236 -13.93 -1.24 10.14
N VAL A 237 -13.57 -1.95 9.06
CA VAL A 237 -13.44 -1.36 7.73
C VAL A 237 -14.35 -2.04 6.71
N PHE A 238 -14.20 -3.36 6.50
CA PHE A 238 -14.73 -3.97 5.28
C PHE A 238 -16.23 -4.28 5.35
N GLU A 239 -16.74 -4.78 6.46
CA GLU A 239 -18.18 -4.97 6.64
C GLU A 239 -18.96 -3.64 6.74
N PRO A 240 -18.43 -2.59 7.41
CA PRO A 240 -19.04 -1.27 7.32
C PRO A 240 -19.06 -0.68 5.91
N LEU A 241 -17.97 -0.84 5.11
CA LEU A 241 -17.96 -0.41 3.70
C LEU A 241 -18.94 -1.22 2.84
N ALA A 242 -19.08 -2.52 3.11
CA ALA A 242 -20.08 -3.35 2.43
C ALA A 242 -21.49 -2.83 2.67
N ARG A 243 -21.87 -2.61 3.93
CA ARG A 243 -23.18 -2.03 4.29
C ARG A 243 -23.39 -0.65 3.66
N TYR A 244 -22.37 0.21 3.69
CA TYR A 244 -22.42 1.53 3.05
C TYR A 244 -22.75 1.45 1.55
N LEU A 245 -22.19 0.48 0.85
CA LEU A 245 -22.43 0.21 -0.57
C LEU A 245 -23.84 -0.36 -0.80
N GLU A 246 -24.25 -1.35 -0.01
CA GLU A 246 -25.57 -2.00 -0.10
C GLU A 246 -26.71 -1.01 0.15
N GLU A 247 -26.56 -0.11 1.12
CA GLU A 247 -27.50 1.00 1.38
C GLU A 247 -27.65 1.95 0.18
N ARG A 248 -26.67 1.96 -0.74
CA ARG A 248 -26.70 2.73 -2.00
C ARG A 248 -27.08 1.92 -3.21
N GLY A 249 -27.64 0.70 -2.97
CA GLY A 249 -28.12 -0.19 -4.01
C GLY A 249 -27.04 -0.99 -4.74
N ALA A 250 -25.81 -1.02 -4.22
CA ALA A 250 -24.78 -1.91 -4.76
C ALA A 250 -25.04 -3.38 -4.39
N THR A 251 -24.62 -4.29 -5.24
CA THR A 251 -24.63 -5.73 -4.98
C THR A 251 -23.21 -6.21 -4.75
N ILE A 252 -22.97 -6.98 -3.69
CA ILE A 252 -21.67 -7.58 -3.39
C ILE A 252 -21.79 -9.10 -3.49
N LYS A 253 -21.04 -9.69 -4.43
CA LYS A 253 -20.99 -11.13 -4.68
C LYS A 253 -19.65 -11.65 -4.15
N ARG A 254 -19.67 -12.34 -3.01
CA ARG A 254 -18.52 -13.02 -2.40
C ARG A 254 -18.46 -14.48 -2.86
N SER A 255 -17.30 -15.12 -2.69
CA SER A 255 -17.04 -16.49 -3.16
C SER A 255 -17.35 -16.67 -4.65
N CYS A 256 -17.14 -15.62 -5.43
CA CYS A 256 -17.51 -15.52 -6.83
C CYS A 256 -16.29 -15.07 -7.66
N PRO A 257 -15.45 -15.97 -8.14
CA PRO A 257 -14.28 -15.60 -8.95
C PRO A 257 -14.70 -15.12 -10.35
N VAL A 258 -14.11 -14.01 -10.80
CA VAL A 258 -14.20 -13.60 -12.21
C VAL A 258 -13.22 -14.44 -13.02
N GLU A 259 -13.73 -15.10 -14.06
CA GLU A 259 -12.96 -16.01 -14.92
C GLU A 259 -12.45 -15.35 -16.18
N SER A 260 -13.31 -14.55 -16.85
CA SER A 260 -12.94 -13.81 -18.05
C SER A 260 -13.81 -12.57 -18.25
N VAL A 261 -13.33 -11.66 -19.10
CA VAL A 261 -14.07 -10.48 -19.55
C VAL A 261 -14.10 -10.47 -21.06
N GLU A 262 -15.29 -10.41 -21.62
CA GLU A 262 -15.55 -10.29 -23.04
C GLU A 262 -15.97 -8.84 -23.37
N ARG A 263 -15.33 -8.23 -24.37
CA ARG A 263 -15.76 -6.94 -24.89
C ARG A 263 -16.91 -7.16 -25.88
N LEU A 264 -18.00 -6.42 -25.67
CA LEU A 264 -19.15 -6.38 -26.57
C LEU A 264 -19.08 -5.12 -27.46
N ASP A 265 -20.02 -4.99 -28.41
CA ASP A 265 -20.18 -3.78 -29.21
C ASP A 265 -20.53 -2.57 -28.33
N ASP A 266 -21.32 -2.82 -27.27
CA ASP A 266 -21.66 -1.83 -26.24
C ASP A 266 -21.46 -2.44 -24.84
N GLY A 267 -20.37 -2.07 -24.17
CA GLY A 267 -20.02 -2.56 -22.84
C GLY A 267 -19.23 -3.86 -22.80
N TYR A 268 -19.47 -4.65 -21.77
CA TYR A 268 -18.70 -5.84 -21.41
C TYR A 268 -19.59 -6.93 -20.86
N ARG A 269 -19.19 -8.19 -21.10
CA ARG A 269 -19.73 -9.37 -20.40
C ARG A 269 -18.66 -9.97 -19.51
N ILE A 270 -19.00 -10.12 -18.24
CA ILE A 270 -18.11 -10.64 -17.20
C ILE A 270 -18.59 -12.05 -16.87
N HIS A 271 -17.71 -13.02 -17.09
CA HIS A 271 -17.98 -14.43 -16.82
C HIS A 271 -17.45 -14.81 -15.44
N THR A 272 -18.32 -15.50 -14.68
CA THR A 272 -17.97 -16.14 -13.41
C THR A 272 -18.28 -17.62 -13.50
N GLY A 273 -17.86 -18.42 -12.54
CA GLY A 273 -18.14 -19.87 -12.56
C GLY A 273 -19.63 -20.24 -12.58
N SER A 274 -20.53 -19.32 -12.22
CA SER A 274 -21.97 -19.61 -12.07
C SER A 274 -22.87 -18.79 -13.00
N GLU A 275 -22.43 -17.63 -13.46
CA GLU A 275 -23.26 -16.70 -14.23
C GLU A 275 -22.41 -15.78 -15.12
N SER A 276 -23.09 -15.03 -15.99
CA SER A 276 -22.49 -13.92 -16.73
C SER A 276 -23.26 -12.65 -16.45
N LEU A 277 -22.53 -11.53 -16.29
CA LEU A 277 -23.10 -10.21 -16.06
C LEU A 277 -22.73 -9.28 -17.20
N GLU A 278 -23.65 -8.45 -17.65
CA GLU A 278 -23.38 -7.39 -18.60
C GLU A 278 -23.27 -6.04 -17.87
N ALA A 279 -22.32 -5.20 -18.30
CA ALA A 279 -22.07 -3.91 -17.71
C ALA A 279 -21.52 -2.91 -18.73
N ASP A 280 -21.86 -1.63 -18.53
CA ASP A 280 -21.31 -0.52 -19.33
C ASP A 280 -19.84 -0.25 -18.96
N PHE A 281 -19.49 -0.52 -17.71
CA PHE A 281 -18.16 -0.26 -17.13
C PHE A 281 -17.62 -1.46 -16.37
N VAL A 282 -16.30 -1.64 -16.48
CA VAL A 282 -15.57 -2.65 -15.70
C VAL A 282 -14.34 -2.03 -15.05
N THR A 283 -14.17 -2.25 -13.76
CA THR A 283 -12.91 -1.97 -13.04
C THR A 283 -12.25 -3.29 -12.66
N LEU A 284 -11.07 -3.57 -13.18
CA LEU A 284 -10.25 -4.70 -12.78
C LEU A 284 -9.38 -4.30 -11.59
N ALA A 285 -9.86 -4.60 -10.38
CA ALA A 285 -9.21 -4.29 -9.10
C ALA A 285 -8.58 -5.54 -8.48
N LEU A 286 -7.81 -6.27 -9.27
CA LEU A 286 -7.25 -7.58 -8.96
C LEU A 286 -5.78 -7.48 -8.51
N THR A 287 -5.26 -8.51 -7.86
CA THR A 287 -3.81 -8.67 -7.67
C THR A 287 -3.13 -8.92 -9.01
N VAL A 288 -1.81 -8.65 -9.09
CA VAL A 288 -1.05 -8.86 -10.34
C VAL A 288 -1.22 -10.26 -10.92
N PRO A 289 -1.07 -11.37 -10.14
CA PRO A 289 -1.27 -12.71 -10.70
C PRO A 289 -2.70 -12.95 -11.18
N ALA A 290 -3.70 -12.44 -10.45
CA ALA A 290 -5.10 -12.61 -10.83
C ALA A 290 -5.43 -11.81 -12.11
N LEU A 291 -4.89 -10.59 -12.24
CA LEU A 291 -5.02 -9.78 -13.45
C LEU A 291 -4.42 -10.49 -14.67
N GLN A 292 -3.18 -10.96 -14.57
CA GLN A 292 -2.49 -11.66 -15.65
C GLN A 292 -3.24 -12.93 -16.06
N LYS A 293 -3.72 -13.72 -15.08
CA LYS A 293 -4.55 -14.90 -15.34
C LYS A 293 -5.86 -14.54 -16.04
N LEU A 294 -6.58 -13.52 -15.55
CA LEU A 294 -7.84 -13.06 -16.16
C LEU A 294 -7.62 -12.63 -17.60
N LEU A 295 -6.60 -11.84 -17.86
CA LEU A 295 -6.29 -11.35 -19.19
C LEU A 295 -5.94 -12.50 -20.15
N ALA A 296 -5.20 -13.52 -19.70
CA ALA A 296 -4.94 -14.72 -20.51
C ALA A 296 -6.23 -15.45 -20.93
N GLN A 297 -7.28 -15.34 -20.14
CA GLN A 297 -8.60 -15.95 -20.40
C GLN A 297 -9.59 -14.99 -21.10
N SER A 298 -9.16 -13.77 -21.45
CA SER A 298 -10.00 -12.71 -22.03
C SER A 298 -9.47 -12.31 -23.43
N PRO A 299 -9.73 -13.12 -24.48
CA PRO A 299 -9.14 -12.91 -25.81
C PRO A 299 -9.62 -11.63 -26.50
N SER A 300 -10.76 -11.07 -26.11
CA SER A 300 -11.23 -9.78 -26.65
C SER A 300 -10.48 -8.57 -26.09
N LEU A 301 -9.62 -8.77 -25.10
CA LEU A 301 -8.74 -7.76 -24.51
C LEU A 301 -7.29 -7.99 -24.96
N ASP A 302 -7.04 -7.90 -26.27
CA ASP A 302 -5.84 -8.39 -26.95
C ASP A 302 -4.87 -7.30 -27.45
N ASP A 303 -5.04 -6.02 -27.03
CA ASP A 303 -4.10 -4.96 -27.40
C ASP A 303 -2.66 -5.34 -27.02
N PRO A 304 -1.75 -5.53 -28.01
CA PRO A 304 -0.43 -6.11 -27.74
C PRO A 304 0.44 -5.21 -26.86
N SER A 305 0.31 -3.89 -26.98
CA SER A 305 1.10 -2.93 -26.20
C SER A 305 0.66 -2.95 -24.75
N TRP A 306 -0.63 -2.96 -24.50
CA TRP A 306 -1.18 -3.02 -23.16
C TRP A 306 -0.94 -4.38 -22.49
N ARG A 307 -1.09 -5.47 -23.23
CA ARG A 307 -0.76 -6.84 -22.75
C ARG A 307 0.70 -6.92 -22.32
N LYS A 308 1.63 -6.46 -23.15
CA LYS A 308 3.06 -6.41 -22.80
C LYS A 308 3.31 -5.65 -21.48
N ARG A 309 2.58 -4.57 -21.23
CA ARG A 309 2.69 -3.77 -20.01
C ARG A 309 2.13 -4.50 -18.79
N THR A 310 0.97 -5.15 -18.91
CA THR A 310 0.39 -5.93 -17.81
C THR A 310 1.20 -7.19 -17.52
N ASP A 311 1.75 -7.84 -18.53
CA ASP A 311 2.58 -9.02 -18.39
C ASP A 311 3.97 -8.70 -17.79
N SER A 312 4.45 -7.45 -17.93
CA SER A 312 5.71 -6.99 -17.31
C SER A 312 5.60 -6.69 -15.81
N LEU A 313 4.39 -6.70 -15.24
CA LEU A 313 4.22 -6.52 -13.81
C LEU A 313 4.85 -7.70 -13.04
N GLY A 314 5.75 -7.39 -12.13
CA GLY A 314 6.43 -8.36 -11.28
C GLY A 314 5.82 -8.48 -9.88
N LEU A 315 6.27 -9.50 -9.17
CA LEU A 315 5.96 -9.72 -7.76
C LEU A 315 7.24 -9.62 -6.93
N THR A 316 7.10 -9.12 -5.71
CA THR A 316 8.16 -9.15 -4.70
C THR A 316 8.51 -10.59 -4.30
N LEU A 317 9.56 -10.76 -3.54
CA LEU A 317 9.79 -11.99 -2.80
C LEU A 317 8.62 -12.25 -1.83
N PRO A 318 8.47 -13.49 -1.33
CA PRO A 318 7.44 -13.81 -0.35
C PRO A 318 7.55 -12.99 0.92
N PHE A 319 6.43 -12.82 1.62
CA PHE A 319 6.41 -12.37 3.02
C PHE A 319 5.76 -13.43 3.90
N ALA A 320 6.15 -13.45 5.16
CA ALA A 320 5.55 -14.31 6.17
C ALA A 320 4.99 -13.49 7.35
N VAL A 321 3.89 -13.98 7.90
CA VAL A 321 3.24 -13.48 9.12
C VAL A 321 3.05 -14.64 10.04
N TRP A 322 3.53 -14.53 11.28
CA TRP A 322 3.40 -15.57 12.29
C TRP A 322 2.80 -14.99 13.56
N ARG A 323 1.52 -15.27 13.80
CA ARG A 323 0.81 -14.86 15.02
C ARG A 323 0.89 -15.95 16.06
N LEU A 324 1.31 -15.58 17.27
CA LEU A 324 1.52 -16.44 18.42
C LEU A 324 0.65 -15.99 19.59
N TRP A 325 -0.05 -16.92 20.22
CA TRP A 325 -0.72 -16.72 21.51
C TRP A 325 0.11 -17.41 22.59
N MET A 326 0.66 -16.63 23.50
CA MET A 326 1.61 -17.07 24.52
C MET A 326 0.95 -17.11 25.90
N ASP A 327 1.40 -18.02 26.76
CA ASP A 327 0.80 -18.32 28.07
C ASP A 327 1.12 -17.32 29.19
N GLY A 328 1.90 -16.28 28.90
CA GLY A 328 2.27 -15.28 29.89
C GLY A 328 2.39 -13.86 29.34
N PRO A 329 2.48 -12.87 30.23
CA PRO A 329 2.61 -11.47 29.85
C PRO A 329 4.03 -11.15 29.41
N LEU A 330 4.17 -10.15 28.54
CA LEU A 330 5.46 -9.54 28.21
C LEU A 330 5.85 -8.48 29.24
N GLU A 331 7.13 -8.08 29.23
CA GLU A 331 7.61 -6.97 30.06
C GLU A 331 6.82 -5.69 29.81
N GLN A 332 6.53 -4.97 30.89
CA GLN A 332 5.85 -3.67 30.80
C GLN A 332 6.70 -2.65 30.03
N GLY A 333 6.03 -1.83 29.22
CA GLY A 333 6.69 -0.77 28.44
C GLY A 333 7.18 -1.21 27.07
N ARG A 334 6.96 -2.46 26.65
CA ARG A 334 7.13 -2.86 25.25
C ARG A 334 6.22 -2.04 24.35
N ALA A 335 6.76 -1.57 23.22
CA ALA A 335 5.97 -0.82 22.24
C ALA A 335 4.95 -1.74 21.54
N PRO A 336 3.75 -1.24 21.20
CA PRO A 336 2.76 -2.02 20.45
C PRO A 336 3.26 -2.53 19.10
N PHE A 337 4.16 -1.78 18.47
CA PHE A 337 4.86 -2.14 17.24
C PHE A 337 6.32 -1.74 17.34
N ALA A 338 7.21 -2.63 16.96
CA ALA A 338 8.64 -2.36 16.83
C ALA A 338 9.16 -2.89 15.49
N GLY A 339 9.80 -2.03 14.71
CA GLY A 339 10.62 -2.48 13.59
C GLY A 339 11.90 -3.13 14.10
N THR A 340 12.42 -4.10 13.38
CA THR A 340 13.67 -4.79 13.74
C THR A 340 14.65 -4.76 12.58
N THR A 341 15.94 -4.81 12.88
CA THR A 341 16.99 -4.88 11.85
C THR A 341 18.23 -5.61 12.37
N GLY A 342 18.93 -6.27 11.46
CA GLY A 342 20.23 -6.89 11.72
C GLY A 342 20.21 -8.16 12.56
N VAL A 343 19.05 -8.76 12.78
CA VAL A 343 18.87 -10.07 13.44
C VAL A 343 17.98 -10.92 12.55
N GLY A 344 18.60 -11.83 11.82
CA GLY A 344 17.90 -12.76 10.93
C GLY A 344 17.01 -12.07 9.90
N LEU A 345 15.87 -12.69 9.63
CA LEU A 345 14.84 -12.22 8.70
C LEU A 345 13.64 -11.57 9.41
N LEU A 346 13.73 -11.33 10.70
CA LEU A 346 12.67 -10.68 11.45
C LEU A 346 12.67 -9.17 11.18
N ASP A 347 11.59 -8.66 10.57
CA ASP A 347 11.45 -7.25 10.17
C ASP A 347 10.63 -6.44 11.17
N ASN A 348 9.67 -7.04 11.88
CA ASN A 348 8.96 -6.37 12.96
C ASN A 348 8.31 -7.35 13.94
N ILE A 349 8.00 -6.82 15.12
CA ILE A 349 7.25 -7.45 16.19
C ILE A 349 6.04 -6.56 16.49
N SER A 350 4.83 -7.11 16.40
CA SER A 350 3.58 -6.43 16.71
C SER A 350 2.91 -7.10 17.91
N LEU A 351 2.57 -6.33 18.93
CA LEU A 351 1.92 -6.80 20.14
C LEU A 351 0.43 -6.49 20.06
N TYR A 352 -0.34 -7.35 19.41
CA TYR A 352 -1.75 -7.12 19.10
C TYR A 352 -2.61 -6.87 20.34
N HIS A 353 -2.33 -7.54 21.44
CA HIS A 353 -3.04 -7.32 22.71
C HIS A 353 -2.86 -5.91 23.31
N LEU A 354 -1.94 -5.08 22.79
CA LEU A 354 -1.77 -3.71 23.25
C LEU A 354 -2.61 -2.69 22.49
N PHE A 355 -3.09 -3.00 21.27
CA PHE A 355 -3.83 -2.04 20.46
C PHE A 355 -5.13 -2.58 19.86
N GLU A 356 -5.29 -3.90 19.70
CA GLU A 356 -6.45 -4.51 19.09
C GLU A 356 -7.34 -5.17 20.17
N ASP A 357 -8.64 -4.86 20.14
CA ASP A 357 -9.57 -5.21 21.22
C ASP A 357 -9.75 -6.71 21.41
N GLU A 358 -9.89 -7.50 20.32
CA GLU A 358 -10.10 -8.96 20.40
C GLU A 358 -8.89 -9.66 21.06
N SER A 359 -7.68 -9.28 20.66
CA SER A 359 -6.43 -9.78 21.26
C SER A 359 -6.25 -9.32 22.69
N ARG A 360 -6.68 -8.09 23.00
CA ARG A 360 -6.66 -7.55 24.38
C ARG A 360 -7.60 -8.32 25.30
N ASP A 361 -8.82 -8.60 24.83
CA ASP A 361 -9.82 -9.36 25.61
C ASP A 361 -9.34 -10.79 25.86
N TRP A 362 -8.72 -11.41 24.86
CA TRP A 362 -8.11 -12.73 25.04
C TRP A 362 -6.99 -12.69 26.08
N ALA A 363 -6.06 -11.76 25.98
CA ALA A 363 -4.96 -11.60 26.94
C ALA A 363 -5.44 -11.30 28.37
N ALA A 364 -6.48 -10.46 28.50
CA ALA A 364 -7.06 -10.14 29.82
C ALA A 364 -7.69 -11.37 30.48
N ARG A 365 -8.30 -12.30 29.73
CA ARG A 365 -8.91 -13.51 30.27
C ARG A 365 -7.90 -14.60 30.61
N THR A 366 -6.86 -14.72 29.81
CA THR A 366 -5.89 -15.83 29.93
C THR A 366 -4.65 -15.46 30.74
N GLY A 367 -4.36 -14.17 30.89
CA GLY A 367 -3.10 -13.67 31.43
C GLY A 367 -1.94 -13.74 30.41
N GLY A 368 -2.23 -14.10 29.17
CA GLY A 368 -1.26 -14.28 28.11
C GLY A 368 -0.95 -13.03 27.28
N SER A 369 -0.30 -13.24 26.14
CA SER A 369 0.02 -12.20 25.17
C SER A 369 -0.19 -12.68 23.75
N VAL A 370 -0.54 -11.77 22.81
CA VAL A 370 -0.66 -12.05 21.38
C VAL A 370 0.44 -11.27 20.67
N VAL A 371 1.36 -12.02 20.04
CA VAL A 371 2.55 -11.50 19.37
C VAL A 371 2.49 -11.89 17.91
N GLU A 372 2.76 -10.95 17.00
CA GLU A 372 2.84 -11.23 15.58
C GLU A 372 4.22 -10.84 15.05
N LEU A 373 4.86 -11.78 14.35
CA LEU A 373 6.18 -11.66 13.75
C LEU A 373 6.05 -11.56 12.24
N HIS A 374 6.83 -10.68 11.64
CA HIS A 374 6.82 -10.50 10.19
C HIS A 374 8.21 -10.68 9.60
N ALA A 375 8.26 -11.32 8.44
CA ALA A 375 9.42 -11.34 7.55
C ALA A 375 8.99 -10.89 6.16
N TYR A 376 9.68 -9.92 5.61
CA TYR A 376 9.44 -9.37 4.28
C TYR A 376 10.62 -9.69 3.34
N GLY A 377 10.31 -10.00 2.08
CA GLY A 377 11.37 -10.31 1.12
C GLY A 377 12.10 -11.62 1.44
N VAL A 378 11.38 -12.66 1.88
CA VAL A 378 11.95 -13.95 2.23
C VAL A 378 12.59 -14.60 1.02
N PRO A 379 13.89 -14.95 1.05
CA PRO A 379 14.54 -15.66 -0.05
C PRO A 379 13.85 -16.98 -0.38
N LEU A 380 13.78 -17.33 -1.67
CA LEU A 380 13.00 -18.49 -2.14
C LEU A 380 13.59 -19.84 -1.67
N GLU A 381 14.86 -19.86 -1.33
CA GLU A 381 15.57 -21.03 -0.83
C GLU A 381 15.35 -21.31 0.66
N VAL A 382 14.83 -20.34 1.42
CA VAL A 382 14.56 -20.48 2.85
C VAL A 382 13.31 -21.31 3.07
N THR A 383 13.42 -22.40 3.78
CA THR A 383 12.28 -23.25 4.15
C THR A 383 11.45 -22.62 5.26
N GLU A 384 10.18 -23.03 5.39
CA GLU A 384 9.33 -22.57 6.48
C GLU A 384 9.93 -22.88 7.86
N GLU A 385 10.52 -24.06 8.04
CA GLU A 385 11.14 -24.49 9.30
C GLU A 385 12.32 -23.57 9.67
N GLU A 386 13.20 -23.28 8.72
CA GLU A 386 14.33 -22.37 8.91
C GLU A 386 13.85 -20.96 9.25
N LEU A 387 12.85 -20.48 8.53
CA LEU A 387 12.28 -19.16 8.76
C LEU A 387 11.63 -19.04 10.14
N ARG A 388 10.81 -20.00 10.55
CA ARG A 388 10.20 -20.03 11.88
C ARG A 388 11.26 -20.04 12.99
N LYS A 389 12.32 -20.84 12.84
CA LYS A 389 13.43 -20.87 13.78
C LYS A 389 14.15 -19.52 13.86
N ASP A 390 14.36 -18.88 12.73
CA ASP A 390 15.03 -17.60 12.65
C ASP A 390 14.17 -16.47 13.29
N LEU A 391 12.88 -16.43 12.98
CA LEU A 391 11.95 -15.46 13.56
C LEU A 391 11.84 -15.61 15.09
N LEU A 392 11.77 -16.84 15.59
CA LEU A 392 11.72 -17.10 17.02
C LEU A 392 13.03 -16.72 17.71
N ALA A 393 14.17 -16.99 17.08
CA ALA A 393 15.46 -16.54 17.59
C ALA A 393 15.55 -15.01 17.67
N GLY A 394 15.05 -14.31 16.65
CA GLY A 394 14.95 -12.85 16.65
C GLY A 394 14.01 -12.31 17.74
N LEU A 395 12.84 -12.93 17.94
CA LEU A 395 11.94 -12.58 19.04
C LEU A 395 12.65 -12.72 20.39
N HIS A 396 13.34 -13.83 20.63
CA HIS A 396 14.06 -14.08 21.87
C HIS A 396 15.29 -13.18 22.08
N GLU A 397 15.87 -12.65 21.01
CA GLU A 397 16.95 -11.66 21.08
C GLU A 397 16.42 -10.31 21.58
N PHE A 398 15.33 -9.83 20.98
CA PHE A 398 14.76 -8.53 21.31
C PHE A 398 13.86 -8.54 22.56
N TYR A 399 13.14 -9.63 22.80
CA TYR A 399 12.23 -9.84 23.92
C TYR A 399 12.60 -11.11 24.66
N PRO A 400 13.70 -11.09 25.46
CA PRO A 400 14.27 -12.28 26.12
C PRO A 400 13.30 -12.99 27.06
N GLU A 401 12.33 -12.29 27.63
CA GLU A 401 11.27 -12.84 28.49
C GLU A 401 10.43 -13.90 27.76
N THR A 402 10.35 -13.84 26.44
CA THR A 402 9.57 -14.81 25.65
C THR A 402 10.19 -16.21 25.59
N ARG A 403 11.45 -16.36 26.03
CA ARG A 403 12.13 -17.68 26.09
C ARG A 403 11.48 -18.65 27.07
N GLU A 404 10.85 -18.12 28.10
CA GLU A 404 10.22 -18.91 29.15
C GLU A 404 8.71 -19.11 28.93
N LEU A 405 8.15 -18.46 27.91
CA LEU A 405 6.74 -18.57 27.57
C LEU A 405 6.48 -19.71 26.58
N GLN A 406 5.34 -20.37 26.76
CA GLN A 406 4.87 -21.39 25.85
C GLN A 406 3.91 -20.80 24.83
N THR A 407 4.03 -21.19 23.58
CA THR A 407 3.04 -20.90 22.54
C THR A 407 1.86 -21.83 22.72
N LEU A 408 0.71 -21.29 23.07
CA LEU A 408 -0.55 -22.04 23.23
C LEU A 408 -1.19 -22.32 21.88
N GLU A 409 -1.13 -21.33 20.99
CA GLU A 409 -1.74 -21.33 19.66
C GLU A 409 -0.86 -20.56 18.69
N GLU A 410 -0.92 -20.92 17.42
CA GLU A 410 -0.22 -20.19 16.38
C GLU A 410 -0.98 -20.15 15.06
N ARG A 411 -0.74 -19.10 14.24
CA ARG A 411 -1.18 -19.04 12.86
C ARG A 411 -0.04 -18.56 11.98
N TRP A 412 0.17 -19.30 10.91
CA TRP A 412 1.20 -19.04 9.92
C TRP A 412 0.61 -18.70 8.58
N LEU A 413 1.09 -17.62 7.99
CA LEU A 413 0.73 -17.18 6.66
C LEU A 413 1.98 -16.85 5.87
N MET A 414 2.16 -17.45 4.71
CA MET A 414 3.19 -17.06 3.73
C MET A 414 2.54 -16.80 2.38
N ARG A 415 2.83 -15.65 1.75
CA ARG A 415 2.24 -15.23 0.47
C ARG A 415 3.27 -14.53 -0.40
N ARG A 416 3.00 -14.56 -1.73
CA ARG A 416 3.78 -13.87 -2.75
C ARG A 416 2.81 -13.23 -3.75
N ASP A 417 2.23 -12.09 -3.39
CA ASP A 417 1.23 -11.40 -4.23
C ASP A 417 1.32 -9.87 -4.14
N CYS A 418 2.39 -9.34 -3.53
CA CYS A 418 2.68 -7.92 -3.53
C CYS A 418 3.38 -7.51 -4.83
N PRO A 419 3.01 -6.37 -5.45
CA PRO A 419 3.63 -5.91 -6.67
C PRO A 419 5.07 -5.45 -6.43
N ALA A 420 5.96 -5.82 -7.34
CA ALA A 420 7.33 -5.37 -7.34
C ALA A 420 7.50 -4.08 -8.16
N PHE A 421 8.42 -3.24 -7.68
CA PHE A 421 8.80 -1.99 -8.34
C PHE A 421 10.30 -2.06 -8.67
N HIS A 422 10.64 -2.98 -9.57
CA HIS A 422 12.01 -3.23 -9.98
C HIS A 422 12.60 -2.07 -10.77
N ARG A 423 13.92 -2.02 -10.85
CA ARG A 423 14.66 -1.14 -11.75
C ARG A 423 14.09 -1.21 -13.16
N GLY A 424 13.81 -0.05 -13.78
CA GLY A 424 13.25 0.06 -15.13
C GLY A 424 11.76 -0.27 -15.26
N SER A 425 11.05 -0.50 -14.15
CA SER A 425 9.63 -0.90 -14.19
C SER A 425 8.65 0.26 -14.31
N ASP A 426 9.05 1.51 -14.11
CA ASP A 426 8.12 2.65 -14.15
C ASP A 426 7.58 2.94 -15.55
N ALA A 427 8.43 2.91 -16.56
CA ALA A 427 8.02 3.21 -17.95
C ALA A 427 7.00 2.20 -18.50
N PRO A 428 7.17 0.86 -18.37
CA PRO A 428 6.19 -0.11 -18.80
C PRO A 428 4.99 -0.25 -17.87
N ARG A 429 5.04 0.25 -16.63
CA ARG A 429 3.97 0.09 -15.62
C ARG A 429 2.65 0.67 -16.13
N PRO A 430 1.54 -0.11 -16.16
CA PRO A 430 0.24 0.37 -16.62
C PRO A 430 -0.34 1.41 -15.69
N GLY A 431 -1.03 2.40 -16.25
CA GLY A 431 -1.86 3.33 -15.49
C GLY A 431 -3.26 2.78 -15.24
N VAL A 432 -4.13 3.62 -14.69
CA VAL A 432 -5.54 3.28 -14.44
C VAL A 432 -6.34 3.18 -15.75
N ARG A 433 -6.03 4.00 -16.76
CA ARG A 433 -6.66 3.91 -18.08
C ARG A 433 -6.15 2.70 -18.85
N THR A 434 -7.07 2.07 -19.58
CA THR A 434 -6.74 1.01 -20.54
C THR A 434 -7.01 1.51 -21.97
N PRO A 435 -6.57 0.78 -23.01
CA PRO A 435 -6.95 1.12 -24.39
C PRO A 435 -8.42 0.84 -24.71
N TYR A 436 -9.14 0.21 -23.80
CA TYR A 436 -10.54 -0.16 -23.97
C TYR A 436 -11.43 0.85 -23.25
N GLU A 437 -12.36 1.41 -24.00
CA GLU A 437 -13.32 2.36 -23.47
C GLU A 437 -14.27 1.69 -22.47
N GLY A 438 -14.45 2.26 -21.28
CA GLY A 438 -15.27 1.66 -20.22
C GLY A 438 -14.54 0.64 -19.33
N LEU A 439 -13.29 0.26 -19.67
CA LEU A 439 -12.47 -0.64 -18.85
C LEU A 439 -11.35 0.14 -18.15
N THR A 440 -11.19 -0.08 -16.85
CA THR A 440 -10.12 0.53 -16.05
C THR A 440 -9.39 -0.51 -15.20
N LEU A 441 -8.14 -0.20 -14.82
CA LEU A 441 -7.40 -0.92 -13.80
C LEU A 441 -7.45 -0.15 -12.47
N ALA A 442 -7.42 -0.87 -11.36
CA ALA A 442 -7.20 -0.29 -10.05
C ALA A 442 -6.36 -1.24 -9.17
N GLY A 443 -5.47 -0.69 -8.38
CA GLY A 443 -4.55 -1.42 -7.51
C GLY A 443 -3.30 -0.61 -7.21
N ASP A 444 -2.54 -1.03 -6.23
CA ASP A 444 -1.29 -0.37 -5.85
C ASP A 444 -0.14 -0.57 -6.87
N PHE A 445 -0.31 -1.48 -7.81
CA PHE A 445 0.59 -1.64 -8.97
C PHE A 445 0.38 -0.56 -10.04
N CYS A 446 -0.74 0.16 -10.04
CA CYS A 446 -1.03 1.18 -11.04
C CYS A 446 -0.10 2.39 -10.93
N LYS A 447 0.38 2.88 -12.07
CA LYS A 447 1.05 4.16 -12.16
C LYS A 447 0.02 5.28 -11.98
N LEU A 448 0.27 6.17 -11.02
CA LEU A 448 -0.58 7.33 -10.75
C LEU A 448 0.12 8.63 -11.16
N PRO A 449 -0.65 9.70 -11.46
CA PRO A 449 -0.10 11.01 -11.83
C PRO A 449 0.30 11.85 -10.61
N MET A 450 0.46 11.23 -9.46
CA MET A 450 0.80 11.87 -8.19
C MET A 450 1.53 10.90 -7.26
N PRO A 451 2.37 11.39 -6.32
CA PRO A 451 3.03 10.55 -5.34
C PRO A 451 2.00 9.81 -4.47
N SER A 452 2.12 8.50 -4.40
CA SER A 452 1.25 7.65 -3.62
C SER A 452 1.90 6.28 -3.41
N ALA A 453 1.60 5.61 -2.31
CA ALA A 453 2.19 4.33 -1.95
C ALA A 453 1.18 3.39 -1.28
N LEU A 454 1.38 2.09 -1.42
CA LEU A 454 0.68 1.03 -0.70
C LEU A 454 -0.85 1.19 -0.70
N MET A 455 -1.50 1.13 0.47
CA MET A 455 -2.96 1.25 0.62
C MET A 455 -3.51 2.58 0.08
N GLU A 456 -2.75 3.68 0.21
CA GLU A 456 -3.15 4.97 -0.36
C GLU A 456 -3.17 4.91 -1.89
N ARG A 457 -2.16 4.26 -2.52
CA ARG A 457 -2.13 4.07 -3.98
C ARG A 457 -3.30 3.20 -4.43
N ALA A 458 -3.63 2.15 -3.69
CA ALA A 458 -4.78 1.30 -3.98
C ALA A 458 -6.09 2.10 -3.95
N ALA A 459 -6.38 2.83 -2.86
CA ALA A 459 -7.59 3.65 -2.75
C ALA A 459 -7.65 4.75 -3.81
N THR A 460 -6.54 5.47 -4.03
CA THR A 460 -6.44 6.54 -5.02
C THR A 460 -6.67 6.02 -6.45
N SER A 461 -6.11 4.86 -6.79
CA SER A 461 -6.31 4.24 -8.12
C SER A 461 -7.77 3.86 -8.36
N GLY A 462 -8.46 3.36 -7.34
CA GLY A 462 -9.88 3.04 -7.40
C GLY A 462 -10.75 4.29 -7.61
N MET A 463 -10.51 5.34 -6.84
CA MET A 463 -11.22 6.62 -7.01
C MET A 463 -10.95 7.24 -8.39
N LEU A 464 -9.71 7.14 -8.89
CA LEU A 464 -9.36 7.62 -10.23
C LEU A 464 -10.05 6.79 -11.32
N ALA A 465 -10.16 5.47 -11.14
CA ALA A 465 -10.89 4.59 -12.06
C ALA A 465 -12.36 5.01 -12.18
N ALA A 466 -13.03 5.24 -11.07
CA ALA A 466 -14.39 5.76 -11.04
C ALA A 466 -14.49 7.14 -11.72
N ASN A 467 -13.57 8.05 -11.43
CA ASN A 467 -13.56 9.38 -12.05
C ASN A 467 -13.44 9.33 -13.58
N ILE A 468 -12.63 8.40 -14.10
CA ILE A 468 -12.48 8.18 -15.54
C ILE A 468 -13.80 7.76 -16.18
N MET A 469 -14.55 6.87 -15.53
CA MET A 469 -15.86 6.44 -16.00
C MET A 469 -16.90 7.57 -15.93
N LEU A 470 -16.97 8.27 -14.81
CA LEU A 470 -17.89 9.37 -14.57
C LEU A 470 -17.68 10.53 -15.54
N ALA A 471 -16.44 10.82 -15.92
CA ALA A 471 -16.11 11.88 -16.87
C ALA A 471 -16.74 11.68 -18.26
N ARG A 472 -17.04 10.43 -18.66
CA ARG A 472 -17.72 10.12 -19.92
C ARG A 472 -19.17 10.63 -19.98
N HIS A 473 -19.78 10.81 -18.82
CA HIS A 473 -21.17 11.24 -18.67
C HIS A 473 -21.30 12.65 -18.07
N ASP A 474 -20.21 13.41 -18.08
CA ASP A 474 -20.17 14.77 -17.53
C ASP A 474 -20.55 14.82 -16.04
N VAL A 475 -20.25 13.77 -15.27
CA VAL A 475 -20.52 13.68 -13.83
C VAL A 475 -19.34 14.21 -13.03
N LYS A 476 -19.61 14.92 -11.94
CA LYS A 476 -18.60 15.48 -11.04
C LYS A 476 -17.70 14.40 -10.46
N PRO A 477 -16.37 14.55 -10.61
CA PRO A 477 -15.42 13.59 -10.07
C PRO A 477 -15.31 13.69 -8.56
N GLU A 478 -14.85 12.62 -7.95
CA GLU A 478 -14.31 12.63 -6.58
C GLU A 478 -13.00 13.42 -6.55
N PRO A 479 -12.81 14.40 -5.65
CA PRO A 479 -11.54 15.07 -5.47
C PRO A 479 -10.47 14.08 -5.00
N LEU A 480 -9.30 14.09 -5.64
CA LEU A 480 -8.14 13.29 -5.23
C LEU A 480 -7.13 14.19 -4.52
N TYR A 481 -6.49 13.65 -3.53
CA TYR A 481 -5.54 14.37 -2.69
C TYR A 481 -4.17 13.71 -2.73
N SER A 482 -3.12 14.50 -2.63
CA SER A 482 -1.76 13.99 -2.46
C SER A 482 -0.93 14.87 -1.53
N ILE A 483 0.25 14.39 -1.18
CA ILE A 483 1.33 15.22 -0.67
C ILE A 483 1.82 16.16 -1.78
N LYS A 484 2.72 17.08 -1.43
CA LYS A 484 3.35 17.95 -2.44
C LYS A 484 4.10 17.11 -3.47
N ARG A 485 3.88 17.40 -4.75
CA ARG A 485 4.55 16.71 -5.87
C ARG A 485 6.01 17.10 -6.04
N ARG A 486 6.47 18.10 -5.29
CA ARG A 486 7.83 18.64 -5.38
C ARG A 486 8.43 18.87 -4.01
N GLY A 487 9.66 18.41 -3.84
CA GLY A 487 10.47 18.63 -2.66
C GLY A 487 10.89 20.11 -2.52
N MET A 488 11.39 20.44 -1.33
CA MET A 488 11.71 21.82 -0.93
C MET A 488 12.75 22.48 -1.85
N PHE A 489 13.73 21.73 -2.35
CA PHE A 489 14.81 22.22 -3.21
C PHE A 489 14.65 21.78 -4.67
N ALA A 490 13.45 21.37 -5.08
CA ALA A 490 13.17 21.04 -6.48
C ALA A 490 13.42 22.25 -7.39
N PRO A 491 14.07 22.08 -8.57
CA PRO A 491 14.36 23.17 -9.50
C PRO A 491 13.11 23.94 -9.90
N TRP A 492 13.19 25.25 -9.91
CA TRP A 492 12.05 26.10 -10.24
C TRP A 492 11.57 25.85 -11.68
N ARG A 493 10.24 25.79 -11.89
CA ARG A 493 9.61 25.66 -13.21
C ARG A 493 8.53 26.73 -13.42
N LYS A 494 8.33 27.15 -14.67
CA LYS A 494 7.22 28.04 -15.02
C LYS A 494 5.90 27.28 -14.81
N ARG A 495 4.90 27.91 -14.17
CA ARG A 495 3.58 27.33 -13.87
C ARG A 495 2.88 26.69 -15.07
N LYS A 496 3.06 27.26 -16.29
CA LYS A 496 2.44 26.77 -17.52
C LYS A 496 2.94 25.38 -17.92
N ALA A 497 4.24 25.13 -17.85
CA ALA A 497 4.82 23.82 -18.16
C ALA A 497 4.41 22.73 -17.16
N GLN A 498 4.14 23.10 -15.92
CA GLN A 498 3.67 22.17 -14.90
C GLN A 498 2.21 21.76 -15.15
N ALA A 499 1.32 22.70 -15.49
CA ALA A 499 -0.07 22.41 -15.85
C ALA A 499 -0.18 21.53 -17.10
N GLU A 500 0.66 21.75 -18.11
CA GLU A 500 0.72 20.92 -19.32
C GLU A 500 1.17 19.49 -19.02
N LEU A 501 2.15 19.30 -18.14
CA LEU A 501 2.59 17.97 -17.68
C LEU A 501 1.50 17.26 -16.86
N GLU A 502 0.76 17.98 -16.03
CA GLU A 502 -0.36 17.44 -15.25
C GLU A 502 -1.51 16.99 -16.15
N VAL A 503 -1.88 17.79 -17.13
CA VAL A 503 -2.88 17.44 -18.14
C VAL A 503 -2.41 16.23 -18.95
N HIS A 504 -1.15 16.20 -19.37
CA HIS A 504 -0.58 15.09 -20.12
C HIS A 504 -0.59 13.80 -19.31
N ALA A 505 -0.14 13.83 -18.04
CA ALA A 505 -0.15 12.67 -17.16
C ALA A 505 -1.56 12.12 -16.92
N LEU A 506 -2.57 12.99 -16.79
CA LEU A 506 -3.97 12.59 -16.59
C LEU A 506 -4.66 12.10 -17.88
N THR A 507 -4.26 12.61 -19.06
CA THR A 507 -4.91 12.32 -20.32
C THR A 507 -4.23 11.24 -21.16
N HIS A 508 -2.90 11.06 -21.04
CA HIS A 508 -2.10 10.20 -21.91
C HIS A 508 -1.55 8.92 -21.26
N GLN A 509 -1.98 8.57 -20.04
CA GLN A 509 -1.58 7.31 -19.41
C GLN A 509 -1.94 6.04 -20.23
N ALA A 510 -2.84 6.14 -21.20
CA ALA A 510 -3.25 5.02 -22.04
C ALA A 510 -2.26 4.70 -23.19
N THR A 511 -1.52 5.68 -23.70
CA THR A 511 -0.79 5.54 -24.98
C THR A 511 0.67 5.14 -24.86
N GLY A 512 1.25 5.10 -23.64
CA GLY A 512 2.62 4.59 -23.44
C GLY A 512 3.74 5.33 -24.18
N THR A 513 3.45 6.43 -24.85
CA THR A 513 4.45 7.27 -25.49
C THR A 513 5.14 8.13 -24.44
N ALA A 514 6.45 7.92 -24.27
CA ALA A 514 7.29 8.85 -23.52
C ALA A 514 7.08 10.27 -24.09
N PRO A 515 7.01 11.31 -23.24
CA PRO A 515 6.96 12.67 -23.75
C PRO A 515 8.19 12.93 -24.63
N SER A 516 7.98 13.41 -25.84
CA SER A 516 9.07 13.90 -26.67
C SER A 516 9.86 14.94 -25.86
N PRO A 517 11.18 14.94 -25.90
CA PRO A 517 11.99 15.90 -25.15
C PRO A 517 11.57 17.31 -25.60
N ILE A 518 11.03 18.07 -24.64
CA ILE A 518 10.73 19.48 -24.86
C ILE A 518 12.08 20.15 -25.09
N GLN A 519 12.32 20.58 -26.32
CA GLN A 519 13.50 21.37 -26.66
C GLN A 519 13.55 22.58 -25.73
N SER A 520 14.72 22.83 -25.18
CA SER A 520 15.12 23.79 -24.15
C SER A 520 14.63 25.23 -24.36
#